data_a099c8004702c42d22d89634f0ab0dc0
#
_entry.id   a099c8004702c42d22d89634f0ab0dc0
#
_cell.length_a   1.000
_cell.length_b   1.000
_cell.length_c   1.000
_cell.angle_alpha   90.00
_cell.angle_beta   90.00
_cell.angle_gamma   90.00
#
_symmetry.space_group_name_H-M   'P 1'
#
loop_
_entity.id
_entity.type
_entity.pdbx_description
1 polymer ?
#
loop_
_entity_poly.entity_id
_entity_poly.type
_entity_poly.pdbx_seq_one_letter_code
_entity_poly.pdbx_strand_id
1 'polypeptide(L)'
;MPGQSIPSAFVVAYIVRDALPPSRADVLTLFGTEMPRYGVATELVGQGGGHAAAAPWPAGGMHVVGTLGSRFASVCSPLWDLLGLLRARRSRRPDCIQVRDKIASGLLGRLAAWLLRVPFLYWMSFPIVEGFEVRCDAIRPARGGGARAWTVWAAHGLRARASRIVIYRWVLPGARHIFVQSEAMADWLAARGLPRARMTAVPMGVDARLLERSRIAPAADARLDGRRVVLYLGSVARARRSDFLLDVAETLRCDLPQVLLVIAGDAASSDEMAWIRRLIAARGLAHHVLLTGWLPRQQALGYALRAEVGLSPIPRGILFDVSSPTKLVEYLALGLPSVANDIPDQKRVIEESGGGLCVPMEAGAFAAATLYLLNNCSAARQCSERGPAYVRSHRTYAILGRNVASTYKKILTARG
;
A
#
# COMPACT_ATOMS: atom_id res chain seq x y z
N MET A 1 -28.24 13.95 -6.26
CA MET A 1 -28.33 15.14 -5.43
C MET A 1 -26.92 15.56 -5.05
N PRO A 2 -26.46 16.80 -5.29
CA PRO A 2 -25.17 17.27 -4.82
C PRO A 2 -25.24 17.32 -3.29
N GLY A 3 -24.33 16.56 -2.64
CA GLY A 3 -24.34 16.39 -1.20
C GLY A 3 -24.11 17.73 -0.48
N GLN A 4 -24.99 18.04 0.44
CA GLN A 4 -24.79 19.09 1.43
C GLN A 4 -23.47 18.80 2.14
N SER A 5 -22.49 19.69 1.99
CA SER A 5 -21.23 19.61 2.73
C SER A 5 -21.55 19.77 4.21
N ILE A 6 -21.42 18.69 4.96
CA ILE A 6 -21.44 18.76 6.43
C ILE A 6 -20.33 19.75 6.81
N PRO A 7 -20.62 20.82 7.57
CA PRO A 7 -19.59 21.75 7.99
C PRO A 7 -18.50 20.94 8.71
N SER A 8 -17.25 21.03 8.23
CA SER A 8 -16.15 20.27 8.80
C SER A 8 -15.88 20.73 10.22
N ALA A 9 -16.01 19.81 11.16
CA ALA A 9 -15.75 20.06 12.58
C ALA A 9 -14.24 20.18 12.85
N PHE A 10 -13.40 19.51 12.04
CA PHE A 10 -11.96 19.49 12.22
C PHE A 10 -11.22 19.62 10.88
N VAL A 11 -10.06 20.27 10.93
CA VAL A 11 -9.15 20.48 9.79
C VAL A 11 -7.80 19.86 10.07
N VAL A 12 -7.37 18.94 9.22
CA VAL A 12 -6.07 18.27 9.28
C VAL A 12 -5.14 18.88 8.23
N ALA A 13 -4.04 19.52 8.62
CA ALA A 13 -2.96 19.81 7.68
C ALA A 13 -2.16 18.53 7.46
N TYR A 14 -2.28 17.94 6.28
CA TYR A 14 -1.75 16.60 5.98
C TYR A 14 -0.60 16.67 4.98
N ILE A 15 0.62 16.51 5.48
CA ILE A 15 1.83 16.44 4.67
C ILE A 15 2.02 15.01 4.19
N VAL A 16 1.98 14.80 2.87
CA VAL A 16 2.10 13.47 2.26
C VAL A 16 3.42 13.29 1.51
N ARG A 17 3.87 12.05 1.43
CA ARG A 17 5.07 11.67 0.68
C ARG A 17 4.79 11.52 -0.82
N ASP A 18 3.58 11.07 -1.16
CA ASP A 18 3.19 10.78 -2.53
C ASP A 18 3.11 12.06 -3.37
N ALA A 19 3.26 11.92 -4.68
CA ALA A 19 3.06 13.03 -5.61
C ALA A 19 1.64 13.60 -5.52
N LEU A 20 1.52 14.90 -5.66
CA LEU A 20 0.22 15.56 -5.76
C LEU A 20 -0.12 15.84 -7.24
N PRO A 21 -1.37 15.60 -7.67
CA PRO A 21 -2.50 15.02 -6.91
C PRO A 21 -2.25 13.53 -6.55
N PRO A 22 -2.77 13.06 -5.40
CA PRO A 22 -2.49 11.71 -4.93
C PRO A 22 -3.22 10.67 -5.79
N SER A 23 -2.49 9.61 -6.15
CA SER A 23 -3.05 8.44 -6.87
C SER A 23 -3.38 7.26 -5.94
N ARG A 24 -2.84 7.26 -4.73
CA ARG A 24 -3.04 6.18 -3.76
C ARG A 24 -4.46 6.19 -3.21
N ALA A 25 -5.11 5.04 -3.23
CA ALA A 25 -6.49 4.89 -2.78
C ALA A 25 -6.69 5.24 -1.29
N ASP A 26 -5.71 4.92 -0.44
CA ASP A 26 -5.74 5.24 0.99
C ASP A 26 -5.58 6.75 1.29
N VAL A 27 -5.06 7.55 0.37
CA VAL A 27 -5.10 9.00 0.46
C VAL A 27 -6.34 9.53 -0.24
N LEU A 28 -6.50 9.19 -1.53
CA LEU A 28 -7.58 9.72 -2.37
C LEU A 28 -8.97 9.36 -1.86
N THR A 29 -9.21 8.09 -1.54
CA THR A 29 -10.55 7.63 -1.11
C THR A 29 -10.77 7.90 0.38
N LEU A 30 -9.81 7.51 1.24
CA LEU A 30 -10.00 7.67 2.69
C LEU A 30 -10.08 9.15 3.07
N PHE A 31 -9.07 9.96 2.74
CA PHE A 31 -9.02 11.37 3.13
C PHE A 31 -9.78 12.29 2.18
N GLY A 32 -9.81 11.98 0.89
CA GLY A 32 -10.50 12.82 -0.09
C GLY A 32 -12.01 12.64 -0.13
N THR A 33 -12.52 11.44 0.18
CA THR A 33 -13.93 11.12 0.01
C THR A 33 -14.62 10.76 1.33
N GLU A 34 -14.02 9.86 2.12
CA GLU A 34 -14.72 9.31 3.29
C GLU A 34 -14.60 10.19 4.53
N MET A 35 -13.43 10.70 4.86
CA MET A 35 -13.23 11.55 6.05
C MET A 35 -14.09 12.81 6.08
N PRO A 36 -14.34 13.52 4.95
CA PRO A 36 -15.26 14.67 4.92
C PRO A 36 -16.67 14.33 5.36
N ARG A 37 -17.16 13.11 5.06
CA ARG A 37 -18.52 12.65 5.48
C ARG A 37 -18.68 12.58 7.00
N TYR A 38 -17.55 12.48 7.70
CA TYR A 38 -17.50 12.44 9.17
C TYR A 38 -17.04 13.77 9.79
N GLY A 39 -17.00 14.85 9.00
CA GLY A 39 -16.66 16.19 9.47
C GLY A 39 -15.16 16.42 9.61
N VAL A 40 -14.29 15.65 8.95
CA VAL A 40 -12.83 15.85 8.94
C VAL A 40 -12.40 16.31 7.55
N ALA A 41 -12.03 17.58 7.43
CA ALA A 41 -11.44 18.15 6.22
C ALA A 41 -9.91 18.01 6.24
N THR A 42 -9.29 18.02 5.07
CA THR A 42 -7.83 17.94 4.94
C THR A 42 -7.29 19.03 4.03
N GLU A 43 -6.34 19.79 4.54
CA GLU A 43 -5.47 20.67 3.76
C GLU A 43 -4.24 19.84 3.36
N LEU A 44 -4.23 19.37 2.12
CA LEU A 44 -3.20 18.44 1.63
C LEU A 44 -1.94 19.20 1.22
N VAL A 45 -0.79 18.80 1.73
CA VAL A 45 0.51 19.44 1.49
C VAL A 45 1.49 18.44 0.89
N GLY A 46 2.19 18.81 -0.18
CA GLY A 46 3.22 17.97 -0.79
C GLY A 46 3.81 18.54 -2.06
N GLN A 47 4.50 17.69 -2.83
CA GLN A 47 5.19 18.04 -4.06
C GLN A 47 4.43 17.53 -5.29
N GLY A 48 4.52 18.26 -6.38
CA GLY A 48 3.92 17.89 -7.67
C GLY A 48 4.65 16.74 -8.35
N GLY A 49 3.89 15.88 -9.04
CA GLY A 49 4.42 14.77 -9.85
C GLY A 49 4.81 15.13 -11.29
N GLY A 50 4.69 16.39 -11.69
CA GLY A 50 5.06 16.85 -13.04
C GLY A 50 4.02 16.60 -14.13
N HIS A 51 2.87 16.04 -13.83
CA HIS A 51 1.83 15.73 -14.82
C HIS A 51 0.48 16.37 -14.44
N ALA A 52 -0.17 16.96 -15.43
CA ALA A 52 -1.57 17.38 -15.54
C ALA A 52 -2.14 18.39 -14.51
N ALA A 53 -3.07 19.22 -14.98
CA ALA A 53 -3.95 20.06 -14.18
C ALA A 53 -4.69 19.17 -13.16
N ALA A 54 -4.44 19.43 -11.89
CA ALA A 54 -5.04 18.65 -10.82
C ALA A 54 -6.52 18.99 -10.69
N ALA A 55 -7.37 17.97 -10.65
CA ALA A 55 -8.72 18.14 -10.16
C ALA A 55 -8.67 18.72 -8.72
N PRO A 56 -9.60 19.60 -8.34
CA PRO A 56 -9.64 20.16 -7.01
C PRO A 56 -9.73 19.04 -5.95
N TRP A 57 -9.01 19.22 -4.85
CA TRP A 57 -9.04 18.27 -3.74
C TRP A 57 -10.42 18.30 -3.04
N PRO A 58 -11.17 17.20 -3.01
CA PRO A 58 -12.55 17.24 -2.59
C PRO A 58 -12.74 17.45 -1.08
N ALA A 59 -11.68 17.25 -0.28
CA ALA A 59 -11.75 17.34 1.18
C ALA A 59 -11.26 18.69 1.75
N GLY A 60 -10.86 19.64 0.89
CA GLY A 60 -10.31 20.94 1.31
C GLY A 60 -9.33 21.53 0.29
N GLY A 61 -8.27 22.17 0.75
CA GLY A 61 -7.22 22.72 -0.11
C GLY A 61 -6.13 21.72 -0.47
N MET A 62 -5.47 21.94 -1.62
CA MET A 62 -4.27 21.22 -2.02
C MET A 62 -3.14 22.20 -2.26
N HIS A 63 -2.06 22.10 -1.48
CA HIS A 63 -0.94 23.02 -1.45
C HIS A 63 0.30 22.34 -2.00
N VAL A 64 0.53 22.51 -3.30
CA VAL A 64 1.66 21.94 -4.02
C VAL A 64 2.84 22.92 -3.95
N VAL A 65 3.99 22.47 -3.43
CA VAL A 65 5.23 23.24 -3.39
C VAL A 65 6.39 22.36 -3.83
N GLY A 66 7.06 22.78 -4.91
CA GLY A 66 8.17 22.01 -5.50
C GLY A 66 7.71 20.79 -6.29
N THR A 67 8.67 20.06 -6.85
CA THR A 67 8.44 18.91 -7.74
C THR A 67 9.30 17.73 -7.33
N LEU A 68 8.75 16.53 -7.25
CA LEU A 68 9.45 15.29 -6.88
C LEU A 68 10.57 14.92 -7.85
N GLY A 69 10.44 15.25 -9.14
CA GLY A 69 11.45 15.01 -10.17
C GLY A 69 12.67 15.96 -10.12
N SER A 70 12.65 16.98 -9.27
CA SER A 70 13.78 17.89 -9.12
C SER A 70 14.99 17.20 -8.49
N ARG A 71 16.21 17.46 -9.02
CA ARG A 71 17.48 17.01 -8.42
C ARG A 71 17.66 17.44 -6.96
N PHE A 72 17.00 18.52 -6.57
CA PHE A 72 17.05 19.07 -5.21
C PHE A 72 15.90 18.58 -4.31
N ALA A 73 14.98 17.77 -4.84
CA ALA A 73 13.79 17.32 -4.11
C ALA A 73 14.12 16.65 -2.77
N SER A 74 15.17 15.84 -2.72
CA SER A 74 15.56 15.11 -1.49
C SER A 74 16.03 16.06 -0.36
N VAL A 75 16.59 17.21 -0.69
CA VAL A 75 17.11 18.20 0.27
C VAL A 75 16.06 19.27 0.57
N CYS A 76 15.39 19.77 -0.46
CA CYS A 76 14.45 20.89 -0.34
C CYS A 76 13.05 20.47 0.12
N SER A 77 12.69 19.19 -0.02
CA SER A 77 11.35 18.68 0.33
C SER A 77 10.86 19.08 1.74
N PRO A 78 11.68 19.07 2.81
CA PRO A 78 11.21 19.50 4.13
C PRO A 78 10.87 21.00 4.20
N LEU A 79 11.62 21.84 3.48
CA LEU A 79 11.35 23.29 3.39
C LEU A 79 10.11 23.55 2.54
N TRP A 80 9.93 22.83 1.44
CA TRP A 80 8.71 22.90 0.63
C TRP A 80 7.47 22.49 1.41
N ASP A 81 7.57 21.45 2.23
CA ASP A 81 6.48 21.02 3.11
C ASP A 81 6.14 22.09 4.15
N LEU A 82 7.15 22.78 4.71
CA LEU A 82 6.92 23.89 5.63
C LEU A 82 6.23 25.07 4.94
N LEU A 83 6.67 25.44 3.74
CA LEU A 83 6.01 26.47 2.93
C LEU A 83 4.58 26.09 2.56
N GLY A 84 4.36 24.84 2.19
CA GLY A 84 3.02 24.29 1.94
C GLY A 84 2.12 24.36 3.17
N LEU A 85 2.67 24.03 4.34
CA LEU A 85 1.96 24.13 5.62
C LEU A 85 1.59 25.58 5.97
N LEU A 86 2.46 26.55 5.68
CA LEU A 86 2.15 27.97 5.85
C LEU A 86 1.03 28.43 4.92
N ARG A 87 1.00 27.95 3.67
CA ARG A 87 -0.10 28.19 2.73
C ARG A 87 -1.41 27.56 3.21
N ALA A 88 -1.37 26.30 3.64
CA ALA A 88 -2.50 25.59 4.22
C ALA A 88 -3.10 26.35 5.42
N ARG A 89 -2.24 26.84 6.34
CA ARG A 89 -2.68 27.62 7.48
C ARG A 89 -3.35 28.95 7.10
N ARG A 90 -2.90 29.58 6.01
CA ARG A 90 -3.51 30.83 5.51
C ARG A 90 -4.87 30.56 4.87
N SER A 91 -5.03 29.40 4.22
CA SER A 91 -6.30 28.94 3.65
C SER A 91 -7.29 28.60 4.77
N ARG A 92 -6.88 27.75 5.70
CA ARG A 92 -7.72 27.30 6.81
C ARG A 92 -6.85 26.91 8.01
N ARG A 93 -7.17 27.44 9.21
CA ARG A 93 -6.44 27.10 10.44
C ARG A 93 -6.58 25.60 10.75
N PRO A 94 -5.48 24.86 10.81
CA PRO A 94 -5.54 23.42 11.13
C PRO A 94 -5.74 23.17 12.63
N ASP A 95 -6.52 22.15 12.96
CA ASP A 95 -6.69 21.63 14.31
C ASP A 95 -5.59 20.64 14.70
N CYS A 96 -4.94 20.02 13.73
CA CYS A 96 -3.74 19.20 13.92
C CYS A 96 -2.86 19.20 12.67
N ILE A 97 -1.58 18.84 12.87
CA ILE A 97 -0.63 18.60 11.79
C ILE A 97 -0.33 17.12 11.73
N GLN A 98 -0.53 16.51 10.57
CA GLN A 98 -0.18 15.12 10.30
C GLN A 98 0.88 15.02 9.23
N VAL A 99 1.87 14.16 9.46
CA VAL A 99 2.91 13.86 8.48
C VAL A 99 2.91 12.37 8.16
N ARG A 100 2.99 12.06 6.84
CA ARG A 100 3.00 10.69 6.35
C ARG A 100 4.36 10.36 5.74
N ASP A 101 5.00 9.32 6.28
CA ASP A 101 6.19 8.65 5.70
C ASP A 101 7.33 9.62 5.30
N LYS A 102 7.50 10.73 6.02
CA LYS A 102 8.60 11.69 5.86
C LYS A 102 9.30 11.92 7.20
N ILE A 103 10.62 11.78 7.22
CA ILE A 103 11.41 11.86 8.48
C ILE A 103 11.71 13.32 8.82
N ALA A 104 12.41 14.06 7.94
CA ALA A 104 12.75 15.45 8.19
C ALA A 104 11.52 16.36 8.28
N SER A 105 10.54 16.16 7.38
CA SER A 105 9.25 16.86 7.47
C SER A 105 8.45 16.46 8.71
N GLY A 106 8.64 15.23 9.23
CA GLY A 106 8.09 14.81 10.53
C GLY A 106 8.63 15.64 11.68
N LEU A 107 9.94 15.91 11.70
CA LEU A 107 10.56 16.76 12.71
C LEU A 107 10.09 18.21 12.61
N LEU A 108 10.08 18.77 11.40
CA LEU A 108 9.60 20.15 11.16
C LEU A 108 8.09 20.28 11.43
N GLY A 109 7.28 19.29 11.04
CA GLY A 109 5.85 19.25 11.33
C GLY A 109 5.55 19.18 12.83
N ARG A 110 6.34 18.43 13.59
CA ARG A 110 6.27 18.42 15.06
C ARG A 110 6.61 19.79 15.65
N LEU A 111 7.67 20.42 15.18
CA LEU A 111 8.05 21.77 15.63
C LEU A 111 6.95 22.79 15.30
N ALA A 112 6.42 22.74 14.09
CA ALA A 112 5.33 23.62 13.67
C ALA A 112 4.05 23.36 14.51
N ALA A 113 3.72 22.13 14.83
CA ALA A 113 2.60 21.78 15.70
C ALA A 113 2.76 22.35 17.12
N TRP A 114 3.97 22.27 17.66
CA TRP A 114 4.30 22.87 18.95
C TRP A 114 4.15 24.40 18.93
N LEU A 115 4.69 25.08 17.92
CA LEU A 115 4.57 26.54 17.75
C LEU A 115 3.09 26.97 17.58
N LEU A 116 2.30 26.20 16.88
CA LEU A 116 0.87 26.47 16.64
C LEU A 116 -0.03 25.99 17.77
N ARG A 117 0.52 25.31 18.77
CA ARG A 117 -0.22 24.72 19.89
C ARG A 117 -1.34 23.78 19.42
N VAL A 118 -1.05 22.95 18.41
CA VAL A 118 -1.95 21.92 17.91
C VAL A 118 -1.32 20.54 18.03
N PRO A 119 -2.09 19.45 18.13
CA PRO A 119 -1.54 18.10 18.14
C PRO A 119 -0.73 17.78 16.89
N PHE A 120 0.41 17.08 17.09
CA PHE A 120 1.19 16.45 16.03
C PHE A 120 0.78 14.99 15.91
N LEU A 121 0.43 14.54 14.71
CA LEU A 121 0.08 13.16 14.38
C LEU A 121 1.07 12.62 13.34
N TYR A 122 1.32 11.32 13.38
CA TYR A 122 2.17 10.68 12.40
C TYR A 122 1.45 9.51 11.74
N TRP A 123 1.57 9.40 10.41
CA TRP A 123 1.04 8.28 9.64
C TRP A 123 2.19 7.47 9.07
N MET A 124 2.36 6.24 9.55
CA MET A 124 3.40 5.34 9.12
C MET A 124 2.81 4.21 8.28
N SER A 125 2.92 4.31 6.97
CA SER A 125 2.44 3.27 6.05
C SER A 125 3.56 2.33 5.59
N PHE A 126 4.80 2.64 5.95
CA PHE A 126 5.97 1.86 5.56
C PHE A 126 7.09 2.05 6.58
N PRO A 127 7.85 1.01 6.95
CA PRO A 127 9.01 1.10 7.84
C PRO A 127 10.20 1.73 7.09
N ILE A 128 10.23 3.06 7.00
CA ILE A 128 11.12 3.84 6.11
C ILE A 128 12.59 3.60 6.45
N VAL A 129 12.92 3.55 7.74
CA VAL A 129 14.31 3.37 8.21
C VAL A 129 14.81 2.00 7.81
N GLU A 130 14.01 0.97 8.04
CA GLU A 130 14.30 -0.40 7.67
C GLU A 130 14.43 -0.54 6.14
N GLY A 131 13.64 0.22 5.39
CA GLY A 131 13.79 0.33 3.93
C GLY A 131 15.13 0.94 3.52
N PHE A 132 15.65 1.93 4.26
CA PHE A 132 16.99 2.48 4.01
C PHE A 132 18.08 1.48 4.38
N GLU A 133 17.93 0.71 5.44
CA GLU A 133 18.87 -0.31 5.88
C GLU A 133 18.96 -1.46 4.86
N VAL A 134 17.82 -2.01 4.44
CA VAL A 134 17.77 -3.05 3.40
C VAL A 134 18.40 -2.55 2.09
N ARG A 135 18.17 -1.30 1.71
CA ARG A 135 18.83 -0.71 0.54
C ARG A 135 20.33 -0.55 0.76
N CYS A 136 20.77 -0.14 1.95
CA CYS A 136 22.18 -0.01 2.29
C CYS A 136 22.89 -1.36 2.19
N ASP A 137 22.28 -2.42 2.70
CA ASP A 137 22.82 -3.78 2.62
C ASP A 137 22.91 -4.26 1.17
N ALA A 138 21.91 -3.97 0.35
CA ALA A 138 21.88 -4.37 -1.06
C ALA A 138 22.97 -3.69 -1.92
N ILE A 139 23.42 -2.48 -1.54
CA ILE A 139 24.48 -1.76 -2.27
C ILE A 139 25.86 -1.92 -1.64
N ARG A 140 26.02 -2.84 -0.67
CA ARG A 140 27.30 -3.08 0.00
C ARG A 140 28.35 -3.54 -1.02
N PRO A 141 29.50 -2.85 -1.13
CA PRO A 141 30.51 -3.23 -2.08
C PRO A 141 31.10 -4.61 -1.77
N ALA A 142 31.41 -5.38 -2.81
CA ALA A 142 32.19 -6.61 -2.67
C ALA A 142 33.61 -6.28 -2.20
N ARG A 143 34.33 -7.29 -1.66
CA ARG A 143 35.79 -7.18 -1.34
C ARG A 143 36.54 -6.80 -2.62
N GLY A 144 37.17 -5.61 -2.61
CA GLY A 144 37.84 -5.04 -3.79
C GLY A 144 37.08 -3.95 -4.51
N GLY A 145 35.88 -3.58 -4.04
CA GLY A 145 35.14 -2.42 -4.55
C GLY A 145 35.93 -1.12 -4.40
N GLY A 146 35.88 -0.25 -5.43
CA GLY A 146 36.59 1.02 -5.43
C GLY A 146 36.14 1.99 -4.33
N ALA A 147 37.02 2.95 -3.96
CA ALA A 147 36.76 3.92 -2.90
C ALA A 147 35.41 4.65 -3.03
N ARG A 148 34.99 4.99 -4.26
CA ARG A 148 33.69 5.63 -4.55
C ARG A 148 32.50 4.75 -4.10
N ALA A 149 32.55 3.45 -4.30
CA ALA A 149 31.47 2.54 -3.90
C ALA A 149 31.36 2.48 -2.36
N TRP A 150 32.49 2.45 -1.66
CA TRP A 150 32.55 2.48 -0.21
C TRP A 150 32.06 3.81 0.38
N THR A 151 32.39 4.97 -0.24
CA THR A 151 31.89 6.27 0.21
C THR A 151 30.37 6.40 0.02
N VAL A 152 29.83 5.93 -1.09
CA VAL A 152 28.38 5.89 -1.32
C VAL A 152 27.70 5.00 -0.29
N TRP A 153 28.20 3.80 -0.04
CA TRP A 153 27.68 2.89 0.97
C TRP A 153 27.71 3.50 2.38
N ALA A 154 28.84 4.10 2.77
CA ALA A 154 28.98 4.75 4.07
C ALA A 154 28.00 5.92 4.25
N ALA A 155 27.79 6.75 3.21
CA ALA A 155 26.82 7.82 3.21
C ALA A 155 25.37 7.31 3.40
N HIS A 156 25.01 6.22 2.71
CA HIS A 156 23.70 5.58 2.91
C HIS A 156 23.56 5.01 4.33
N GLY A 157 24.59 4.39 4.89
CA GLY A 157 24.60 3.87 6.26
C GLY A 157 24.47 5.00 7.31
N LEU A 158 25.17 6.11 7.12
CA LEU A 158 25.05 7.29 7.99
C LEU A 158 23.64 7.87 7.92
N ARG A 159 23.08 8.00 6.71
CA ARG A 159 21.71 8.46 6.51
C ARG A 159 20.70 7.55 7.21
N ALA A 160 20.84 6.23 7.10
CA ALA A 160 19.95 5.27 7.75
C ALA A 160 20.03 5.41 9.28
N ARG A 161 21.24 5.52 9.86
CA ARG A 161 21.44 5.71 11.31
C ARG A 161 20.86 7.04 11.80
N ALA A 162 21.14 8.14 11.11
CA ALA A 162 20.55 9.43 11.46
C ALA A 162 19.03 9.42 11.38
N SER A 163 18.48 8.80 10.32
CA SER A 163 17.04 8.62 10.16
C SER A 163 16.42 7.80 11.28
N ARG A 164 17.10 6.73 11.73
CA ARG A 164 16.66 5.90 12.87
C ARG A 164 16.58 6.72 14.17
N ILE A 165 17.60 7.51 14.46
CA ILE A 165 17.61 8.39 15.64
C ILE A 165 16.44 9.39 15.55
N VAL A 166 16.31 10.08 14.42
CA VAL A 166 15.29 11.12 14.27
C VAL A 166 13.88 10.54 14.39
N ILE A 167 13.58 9.44 13.70
CA ILE A 167 12.22 8.88 13.72
C ILE A 167 11.86 8.29 15.07
N TYR A 168 12.74 7.45 15.65
CA TYR A 168 12.42 6.70 16.89
C TYR A 168 12.68 7.46 18.18
N ARG A 169 13.55 8.50 18.19
CA ARG A 169 13.83 9.29 19.40
C ARG A 169 13.12 10.64 19.42
N TRP A 170 12.74 11.16 18.26
CA TRP A 170 12.21 12.54 18.17
C TRP A 170 10.81 12.60 17.55
N VAL A 171 10.58 11.96 16.39
CA VAL A 171 9.32 12.12 15.65
C VAL A 171 8.20 11.29 16.28
N LEU A 172 8.36 9.97 16.35
CA LEU A 172 7.31 9.07 16.84
C LEU A 172 6.98 9.28 18.34
N PRO A 173 7.96 9.42 19.26
CA PRO A 173 7.62 9.69 20.66
C PRO A 173 6.94 11.04 20.88
N GLY A 174 7.18 12.03 20.00
CA GLY A 174 6.54 13.33 20.03
C GLY A 174 5.16 13.39 19.39
N ALA A 175 4.72 12.32 18.73
CA ALA A 175 3.38 12.26 18.17
C ALA A 175 2.33 12.00 19.27
N ARG A 176 1.27 12.81 19.26
CA ARG A 176 0.10 12.59 20.12
C ARG A 176 -0.58 11.25 19.79
N HIS A 177 -0.55 10.89 18.50
CA HIS A 177 -1.07 9.62 18.00
C HIS A 177 -0.35 9.21 16.71
N ILE A 178 -0.23 7.89 16.49
CA ILE A 178 0.42 7.29 15.34
C ILE A 178 -0.59 6.38 14.65
N PHE A 179 -0.89 6.66 13.39
CA PHE A 179 -1.61 5.74 12.53
C PHE A 179 -0.61 4.82 11.83
N VAL A 180 -0.86 3.52 11.86
CA VAL A 180 0.02 2.50 11.27
C VAL A 180 -0.76 1.61 10.32
N GLN A 181 -0.07 0.96 9.38
CA GLN A 181 -0.74 0.23 8.30
C GLN A 181 -1.31 -1.13 8.72
N SER A 182 -0.87 -1.71 9.84
CA SER A 182 -1.35 -3.00 10.32
C SER A 182 -1.19 -3.13 11.82
N GLU A 183 -1.89 -4.09 12.43
CA GLU A 183 -1.68 -4.45 13.83
C GLU A 183 -0.25 -4.95 14.07
N ALA A 184 0.28 -5.74 13.14
CA ALA A 184 1.67 -6.19 13.21
C ALA A 184 2.67 -5.02 13.23
N MET A 185 2.40 -3.93 12.50
CA MET A 185 3.22 -2.72 12.57
C MET A 185 3.08 -2.02 13.92
N ALA A 186 1.89 -1.97 14.50
CA ALA A 186 1.67 -1.40 15.82
C ALA A 186 2.41 -2.19 16.90
N ASP A 187 2.33 -3.51 16.86
CA ASP A 187 3.01 -4.39 17.80
C ASP A 187 4.54 -4.31 17.65
N TRP A 188 5.01 -4.23 16.42
CA TRP A 188 6.42 -4.04 16.10
C TRP A 188 6.97 -2.70 16.63
N LEU A 189 6.19 -1.62 16.57
CA LEU A 189 6.55 -0.33 17.18
C LEU A 189 6.45 -0.37 18.70
N ALA A 190 5.45 -1.07 19.25
CA ALA A 190 5.32 -1.25 20.70
C ALA A 190 6.51 -2.00 21.30
N ALA A 191 6.99 -3.04 20.61
CA ALA A 191 8.21 -3.76 21.00
C ALA A 191 9.47 -2.87 20.99
N ARG A 192 9.42 -1.70 20.35
CA ARG A 192 10.48 -0.66 20.36
C ARG A 192 10.25 0.43 21.42
N GLY A 193 9.32 0.21 22.34
CA GLY A 193 9.06 1.11 23.48
C GLY A 193 8.08 2.25 23.17
N LEU A 194 7.38 2.23 22.05
CA LEU A 194 6.34 3.21 21.79
C LEU A 194 4.99 2.77 22.40
N PRO A 195 4.24 3.66 23.06
CA PRO A 195 2.99 3.28 23.72
C PRO A 195 1.94 2.76 22.75
N ARG A 196 1.53 1.49 22.89
CA ARG A 196 0.52 0.86 22.02
C ARG A 196 -0.82 1.61 22.03
N ALA A 197 -1.20 2.21 23.16
CA ALA A 197 -2.41 3.01 23.33
C ALA A 197 -2.45 4.28 22.44
N ARG A 198 -1.29 4.76 21.97
CA ARG A 198 -1.20 5.89 21.03
C ARG A 198 -1.16 5.44 19.57
N MET A 199 -1.50 4.20 19.27
CA MET A 199 -1.47 3.67 17.91
C MET A 199 -2.83 3.17 17.48
N THR A 200 -3.17 3.43 16.22
CA THR A 200 -4.34 2.85 15.55
C THR A 200 -3.91 2.24 14.24
N ALA A 201 -4.18 0.95 14.07
CA ALA A 201 -3.97 0.28 12.79
C ALA A 201 -5.06 0.67 11.80
N VAL A 202 -4.63 1.10 10.62
CA VAL A 202 -5.51 1.42 9.49
C VAL A 202 -5.03 0.60 8.29
N PRO A 203 -5.51 -0.64 8.18
CA PRO A 203 -5.10 -1.52 7.11
C PRO A 203 -5.60 -1.03 5.75
N MET A 204 -5.04 -1.59 4.67
CA MET A 204 -5.53 -1.29 3.33
C MET A 204 -6.96 -1.76 3.16
N GLY A 205 -7.73 -0.91 2.52
CA GLY A 205 -9.12 -1.15 2.17
C GLY A 205 -9.36 -1.00 0.68
N VAL A 206 -10.62 -1.11 0.30
CA VAL A 206 -11.08 -0.88 -1.06
C VAL A 206 -12.21 0.16 -1.09
N ASP A 207 -12.37 0.81 -2.23
CA ASP A 207 -13.57 1.58 -2.50
C ASP A 207 -14.79 0.62 -2.52
N ALA A 208 -15.86 1.00 -1.83
CA ALA A 208 -17.08 0.17 -1.76
C ALA A 208 -17.66 -0.17 -3.15
N ARG A 209 -17.43 0.68 -4.15
CA ARG A 209 -17.82 0.45 -5.55
C ARG A 209 -17.20 -0.81 -6.15
N LEU A 210 -16.06 -1.28 -5.62
CA LEU A 210 -15.43 -2.51 -6.07
C LEU A 210 -16.28 -3.76 -5.76
N LEU A 211 -17.15 -3.70 -4.77
CA LEU A 211 -18.09 -4.78 -4.45
C LEU A 211 -19.20 -4.94 -5.51
N GLU A 212 -19.38 -3.93 -6.37
CA GLU A 212 -20.36 -3.94 -7.46
C GLU A 212 -19.68 -4.48 -8.74
N ARG A 213 -19.52 -5.82 -8.82
CA ARG A 213 -18.83 -6.51 -9.93
C ARG A 213 -19.38 -6.11 -11.32
N SER A 214 -20.66 -5.79 -11.40
CA SER A 214 -21.33 -5.37 -12.66
C SER A 214 -20.77 -4.07 -13.25
N ARG A 215 -20.04 -3.28 -12.46
CA ARG A 215 -19.37 -2.06 -12.95
C ARG A 215 -18.02 -2.32 -13.61
N ILE A 216 -17.53 -3.56 -13.58
CA ILE A 216 -16.24 -3.93 -14.15
C ILE A 216 -16.50 -4.85 -15.33
N ALA A 217 -16.04 -4.45 -16.50
CA ALA A 217 -16.09 -5.30 -17.69
C ALA A 217 -15.05 -6.42 -17.55
N PRO A 218 -15.41 -7.71 -17.73
CA PRO A 218 -14.44 -8.80 -17.80
C PRO A 218 -13.43 -8.54 -18.93
N ALA A 219 -12.18 -9.00 -18.74
CA ALA A 219 -11.14 -8.83 -19.76
C ALA A 219 -11.53 -9.54 -21.06
N ALA A 220 -11.54 -8.79 -22.16
CA ALA A 220 -11.78 -9.30 -23.50
C ALA A 220 -10.44 -9.74 -24.14
N ASP A 221 -9.85 -10.81 -23.60
CA ASP A 221 -8.55 -11.36 -24.03
C ASP A 221 -8.74 -12.83 -24.43
N ALA A 222 -8.71 -13.10 -25.73
CA ALA A 222 -8.91 -14.44 -26.28
C ALA A 222 -7.87 -15.48 -25.79
N ARG A 223 -6.70 -15.03 -25.28
CA ARG A 223 -5.70 -15.91 -24.71
C ARG A 223 -6.17 -16.60 -23.42
N LEU A 224 -7.26 -16.12 -22.82
CA LEU A 224 -7.86 -16.70 -21.62
C LEU A 224 -8.90 -17.80 -21.95
N ASP A 225 -9.34 -17.89 -23.21
CA ASP A 225 -10.43 -18.78 -23.59
C ASP A 225 -9.98 -20.25 -23.53
N GLY A 226 -10.81 -21.10 -22.88
CA GLY A 226 -10.49 -22.51 -22.64
C GLY A 226 -9.36 -22.75 -21.63
N ARG A 227 -8.90 -21.72 -20.93
CA ARG A 227 -7.81 -21.82 -19.92
C ARG A 227 -8.37 -21.79 -18.50
N ARG A 228 -7.68 -22.47 -17.58
CA ARG A 228 -7.88 -22.35 -16.14
C ARG A 228 -7.03 -21.17 -15.65
N VAL A 229 -7.66 -20.03 -15.43
CA VAL A 229 -6.97 -18.77 -15.19
C VAL A 229 -6.66 -18.56 -13.72
N VAL A 230 -5.39 -18.40 -13.40
CA VAL A 230 -4.87 -18.02 -12.08
C VAL A 230 -4.27 -16.62 -12.20
N LEU A 231 -4.56 -15.72 -11.28
CA LEU A 231 -4.22 -14.29 -11.41
C LEU A 231 -3.27 -13.82 -10.32
N TYR A 232 -2.29 -13.02 -10.70
CA TYR A 232 -1.53 -12.15 -9.83
C TYR A 232 -1.68 -10.68 -10.27
N LEU A 233 -2.24 -9.82 -9.39
CA LEU A 233 -2.27 -8.36 -9.60
C LEU A 233 -1.10 -7.71 -8.88
N GLY A 234 -0.22 -7.04 -9.60
CA GLY A 234 0.86 -6.28 -8.96
C GLY A 234 2.11 -6.13 -9.78
N SER A 235 3.01 -5.29 -9.30
CA SER A 235 4.28 -5.02 -9.98
C SER A 235 5.18 -6.24 -10.00
N VAL A 236 5.89 -6.39 -11.11
CA VAL A 236 6.97 -7.38 -11.29
C VAL A 236 8.25 -6.79 -10.71
N ALA A 237 8.89 -7.48 -9.77
CA ALA A 237 10.14 -7.06 -9.18
C ALA A 237 10.88 -8.24 -8.51
N ARG A 238 12.23 -8.24 -8.57
CA ARG A 238 13.07 -9.19 -7.83
C ARG A 238 12.83 -9.09 -6.32
N ALA A 239 12.73 -7.88 -5.80
CA ALA A 239 12.45 -7.63 -4.38
C ALA A 239 11.10 -8.20 -3.91
N ARG A 240 10.17 -8.44 -4.84
CA ARG A 240 8.87 -9.08 -4.57
C ARG A 240 8.86 -10.58 -4.84
N ARG A 241 10.01 -11.14 -5.19
CA ARG A 241 10.12 -12.56 -5.57
C ARG A 241 9.13 -12.94 -6.66
N SER A 242 9.03 -12.12 -7.73
CA SER A 242 8.14 -12.44 -8.86
C SER A 242 8.52 -13.73 -9.58
N ASP A 243 9.77 -14.21 -9.44
CA ASP A 243 10.25 -15.53 -9.82
C ASP A 243 9.45 -16.68 -9.14
N PHE A 244 9.05 -16.49 -7.89
CA PHE A 244 8.22 -17.45 -7.16
C PHE A 244 6.89 -17.77 -7.87
N LEU A 245 6.31 -16.82 -8.58
CA LEU A 245 5.10 -17.05 -9.37
C LEU A 245 5.36 -18.06 -10.51
N LEU A 246 6.57 -18.05 -11.05
CA LEU A 246 6.98 -19.01 -12.09
C LEU A 246 7.19 -20.42 -11.48
N ASP A 247 7.73 -20.49 -10.25
CA ASP A 247 7.86 -21.76 -9.52
C ASP A 247 6.48 -22.40 -9.31
N VAL A 248 5.48 -21.59 -8.91
CA VAL A 248 4.09 -22.04 -8.77
C VAL A 248 3.50 -22.47 -10.12
N ALA A 249 3.69 -21.69 -11.19
CA ALA A 249 3.18 -22.02 -12.52
C ALA A 249 3.80 -23.31 -13.07
N GLU A 250 5.09 -23.52 -12.81
CA GLU A 250 5.82 -24.72 -13.20
C GLU A 250 5.29 -25.98 -12.50
N THR A 251 4.97 -25.87 -11.21
CA THR A 251 4.34 -26.96 -10.45
C THR A 251 2.91 -27.21 -10.96
N LEU A 252 2.11 -26.16 -11.15
CA LEU A 252 0.72 -26.28 -11.59
C LEU A 252 0.56 -26.93 -12.96
N ARG A 253 1.43 -26.60 -13.92
CA ARG A 253 1.33 -27.16 -15.30
C ARG A 253 1.47 -28.67 -15.38
N CYS A 254 2.15 -29.30 -14.39
CA CYS A 254 2.30 -30.75 -14.35
C CYS A 254 0.97 -31.46 -14.13
N ASP A 255 0.13 -30.91 -13.25
CA ASP A 255 -1.19 -31.49 -12.89
C ASP A 255 -2.33 -30.87 -13.71
N LEU A 256 -2.13 -29.69 -14.27
CA LEU A 256 -3.14 -28.92 -14.99
C LEU A 256 -2.57 -28.26 -16.24
N PRO A 257 -2.41 -29.01 -17.36
CA PRO A 257 -1.80 -28.48 -18.60
C PRO A 257 -2.50 -27.26 -19.20
N GLN A 258 -3.79 -27.05 -18.95
CA GLN A 258 -4.54 -25.88 -19.38
C GLN A 258 -4.42 -24.66 -18.46
N VAL A 259 -3.62 -24.72 -17.39
CA VAL A 259 -3.42 -23.57 -16.49
C VAL A 259 -2.76 -22.39 -17.23
N LEU A 260 -3.24 -21.21 -16.95
CA LEU A 260 -2.63 -19.95 -17.37
C LEU A 260 -2.50 -19.00 -16.18
N LEU A 261 -1.26 -18.75 -15.76
CA LEU A 261 -0.96 -17.70 -14.78
C LEU A 261 -0.91 -16.35 -15.49
N VAL A 262 -1.85 -15.47 -15.17
CA VAL A 262 -1.84 -14.09 -15.63
C VAL A 262 -1.15 -13.21 -14.58
N ILE A 263 -0.09 -12.54 -14.98
CA ILE A 263 0.59 -11.52 -14.16
C ILE A 263 0.17 -10.15 -14.73
N ALA A 264 -0.83 -9.54 -14.09
CA ALA A 264 -1.36 -8.26 -14.50
C ALA A 264 -0.66 -7.13 -13.73
N GLY A 265 0.29 -6.51 -14.41
CA GLY A 265 1.12 -5.43 -13.92
C GLY A 265 2.45 -5.33 -14.64
N ASP A 266 3.20 -4.28 -14.32
CA ASP A 266 4.46 -3.96 -14.98
C ASP A 266 5.62 -3.90 -13.98
N ALA A 267 6.82 -3.84 -14.48
CA ALA A 267 8.03 -3.62 -13.71
C ALA A 267 8.40 -2.12 -13.65
N ALA A 268 9.09 -1.72 -12.60
CA ALA A 268 9.58 -0.35 -12.45
C ALA A 268 10.70 -0.01 -13.46
N SER A 269 11.35 -1.01 -14.06
CA SER A 269 12.39 -0.84 -15.07
C SER A 269 12.27 -1.90 -16.18
N SER A 270 12.79 -1.55 -17.35
CA SER A 270 12.92 -2.47 -18.49
C SER A 270 13.74 -3.71 -18.13
N ASP A 271 14.77 -3.56 -17.27
CA ASP A 271 15.65 -4.65 -16.86
C ASP A 271 14.92 -5.71 -16.03
N GLU A 272 14.04 -5.30 -15.12
CA GLU A 272 13.21 -6.24 -14.35
C GLU A 272 12.20 -6.96 -15.24
N MET A 273 11.60 -6.25 -16.21
CA MET A 273 10.71 -6.88 -17.17
C MET A 273 11.46 -7.84 -18.11
N ALA A 274 12.64 -7.48 -18.57
CA ALA A 274 13.49 -8.36 -19.37
C ALA A 274 13.94 -9.59 -18.56
N TRP A 275 14.21 -9.42 -17.27
CA TRP A 275 14.56 -10.51 -16.38
C TRP A 275 13.45 -11.56 -16.28
N ILE A 276 12.23 -11.15 -15.98
CA ILE A 276 11.13 -12.12 -15.83
C ILE A 276 10.79 -12.80 -17.16
N ARG A 277 10.85 -12.08 -18.29
CA ARG A 277 10.65 -12.66 -19.63
C ARG A 277 11.71 -13.74 -19.95
N ARG A 278 13.00 -13.49 -19.62
CA ARG A 278 14.07 -14.48 -19.78
C ARG A 278 13.82 -15.74 -18.94
N LEU A 279 13.35 -15.57 -17.70
CA LEU A 279 13.04 -16.73 -16.85
C LEU A 279 11.86 -17.53 -17.41
N ILE A 280 10.80 -16.89 -17.90
CA ILE A 280 9.66 -17.55 -18.55
C ILE A 280 10.14 -18.38 -19.75
N ALA A 281 10.98 -17.81 -20.61
CA ALA A 281 11.51 -18.50 -21.77
C ALA A 281 12.43 -19.67 -21.39
N ALA A 282 13.37 -19.45 -20.45
CA ALA A 282 14.30 -20.47 -20.00
C ALA A 282 13.63 -21.69 -19.34
N ARG A 283 12.47 -21.47 -18.70
CA ARG A 283 11.67 -22.53 -18.06
C ARG A 283 10.60 -23.16 -18.97
N GLY A 284 10.51 -22.73 -20.24
CA GLY A 284 9.49 -23.22 -21.18
C GLY A 284 8.05 -22.90 -20.73
N LEU A 285 7.83 -21.75 -20.06
CA LEU A 285 6.54 -21.35 -19.52
C LEU A 285 5.76 -20.40 -20.43
N ALA A 286 6.19 -20.17 -21.67
CA ALA A 286 5.56 -19.20 -22.60
C ALA A 286 4.07 -19.44 -22.84
N HIS A 287 3.62 -20.69 -22.78
CA HIS A 287 2.19 -21.06 -22.92
C HIS A 287 1.41 -21.10 -21.59
N HIS A 288 2.09 -20.93 -20.46
CA HIS A 288 1.48 -21.03 -19.12
C HIS A 288 1.54 -19.73 -18.32
N VAL A 289 2.24 -18.70 -18.82
CA VAL A 289 2.37 -17.40 -18.16
C VAL A 289 2.10 -16.28 -19.14
N LEU A 290 1.14 -15.43 -18.80
CA LEU A 290 0.79 -14.24 -19.55
C LEU A 290 1.19 -12.99 -18.77
N LEU A 291 2.12 -12.19 -19.32
CA LEU A 291 2.44 -10.85 -18.82
C LEU A 291 1.59 -9.82 -19.56
N THR A 292 0.76 -9.08 -18.87
CA THR A 292 -0.07 -8.04 -19.51
C THR A 292 0.68 -6.72 -19.69
N GLY A 293 1.75 -6.48 -18.92
CA GLY A 293 2.33 -5.16 -18.76
C GLY A 293 1.43 -4.24 -17.93
N TRP A 294 1.70 -2.93 -18.00
CA TRP A 294 0.89 -1.94 -17.31
C TRP A 294 -0.52 -1.86 -17.91
N LEU A 295 -1.51 -1.86 -17.03
CA LEU A 295 -2.93 -1.71 -17.40
C LEU A 295 -3.58 -0.64 -16.51
N PRO A 296 -4.52 0.14 -17.04
CA PRO A 296 -5.44 0.91 -16.23
C PRO A 296 -6.13 0.02 -15.19
N ARG A 297 -6.33 0.53 -13.98
CA ARG A 297 -6.87 -0.27 -12.85
C ARG A 297 -8.14 -1.05 -13.21
N GLN A 298 -9.08 -0.43 -13.91
CA GLN A 298 -10.32 -1.11 -14.30
C GLN A 298 -10.08 -2.30 -15.23
N GLN A 299 -9.15 -2.17 -16.19
CA GLN A 299 -8.79 -3.27 -17.07
C GLN A 299 -8.08 -4.40 -16.30
N ALA A 300 -7.15 -4.06 -15.39
CA ALA A 300 -6.50 -5.05 -14.54
C ALA A 300 -7.52 -5.84 -13.70
N LEU A 301 -8.53 -5.17 -13.14
CA LEU A 301 -9.62 -5.82 -12.40
C LEU A 301 -10.52 -6.68 -13.30
N GLY A 302 -10.61 -6.38 -14.60
CA GLY A 302 -11.30 -7.20 -15.59
C GLY A 302 -10.71 -8.62 -15.71
N TYR A 303 -9.38 -8.76 -15.54
CA TYR A 303 -8.74 -10.08 -15.47
C TYR A 303 -9.13 -10.85 -14.20
N ALA A 304 -9.39 -10.15 -13.09
CA ALA A 304 -9.86 -10.80 -11.87
C ALA A 304 -11.26 -11.40 -12.03
N LEU A 305 -12.11 -10.85 -12.90
CA LEU A 305 -13.43 -11.43 -13.22
C LEU A 305 -13.35 -12.64 -14.15
N ARG A 306 -12.23 -12.85 -14.84
CA ARG A 306 -11.94 -14.01 -15.69
C ARG A 306 -11.12 -15.08 -14.98
N ALA A 307 -10.56 -14.76 -13.83
CA ALA A 307 -9.75 -15.68 -13.04
C ALA A 307 -10.61 -16.53 -12.12
N GLU A 308 -10.13 -17.75 -11.85
CA GLU A 308 -10.73 -18.71 -10.91
C GLU A 308 -10.08 -18.63 -9.52
N VAL A 309 -8.77 -18.30 -9.47
CA VAL A 309 -8.02 -18.15 -8.22
C VAL A 309 -7.07 -16.96 -8.31
N GLY A 310 -7.03 -16.15 -7.26
CA GLY A 310 -6.08 -15.05 -7.08
C GLY A 310 -4.90 -15.43 -6.20
N LEU A 311 -3.66 -15.13 -6.64
CA LEU A 311 -2.46 -15.37 -5.85
C LEU A 311 -1.95 -14.09 -5.18
N SER A 312 -1.64 -14.19 -3.89
CA SER A 312 -1.04 -13.10 -3.13
C SER A 312 0.22 -13.55 -2.37
N PRO A 313 1.27 -13.98 -3.07
CA PRO A 313 2.56 -14.24 -2.42
C PRO A 313 3.22 -12.92 -2.06
N ILE A 314 3.66 -12.80 -0.81
CA ILE A 314 4.38 -11.65 -0.28
C ILE A 314 5.63 -12.17 0.43
N PRO A 315 6.85 -11.74 0.03
CA PRO A 315 8.08 -12.19 0.69
C PRO A 315 8.06 -11.90 2.20
N ARG A 316 8.69 -12.77 2.97
CA ARG A 316 8.89 -12.54 4.41
C ARG A 316 9.98 -11.48 4.63
N GLY A 317 9.91 -10.82 5.73
CA GLY A 317 10.85 -9.82 6.18
C GLY A 317 10.16 -8.56 6.69
N ILE A 318 10.89 -7.74 7.45
CA ILE A 318 10.31 -6.62 8.19
C ILE A 318 9.53 -5.62 7.33
N LEU A 319 9.93 -5.43 6.07
CA LEU A 319 9.24 -4.50 5.16
C LEU A 319 7.86 -5.02 4.73
N PHE A 320 7.68 -6.32 4.74
CA PHE A 320 6.49 -7.00 4.26
C PHE A 320 5.62 -7.55 5.39
N ASP A 321 6.23 -8.10 6.45
CA ASP A 321 5.51 -8.69 7.58
C ASP A 321 4.63 -7.68 8.32
N VAL A 322 5.02 -6.40 8.32
CA VAL A 322 4.23 -5.31 8.92
C VAL A 322 3.29 -4.62 7.92
N SER A 323 3.21 -5.08 6.67
CA SER A 323 2.39 -4.48 5.62
C SER A 323 0.94 -4.97 5.65
N SER A 324 0.07 -4.26 4.92
CA SER A 324 -1.30 -4.68 4.63
C SER A 324 -1.47 -4.71 3.11
N PRO A 325 -1.42 -5.89 2.46
CA PRO A 325 -1.49 -6.01 1.02
C PRO A 325 -2.88 -5.70 0.46
N THR A 326 -2.96 -4.80 -0.50
CA THR A 326 -4.22 -4.38 -1.13
C THR A 326 -4.81 -5.48 -2.03
N LYS A 327 -3.96 -6.22 -2.76
CA LYS A 327 -4.40 -7.19 -3.77
C LYS A 327 -5.32 -8.28 -3.21
N LEU A 328 -5.00 -8.83 -2.03
CA LEU A 328 -5.84 -9.83 -1.39
C LEU A 328 -7.24 -9.27 -1.11
N VAL A 329 -7.32 -8.06 -0.55
CA VAL A 329 -8.60 -7.41 -0.24
C VAL A 329 -9.38 -7.10 -1.53
N GLU A 330 -8.70 -6.73 -2.62
CA GLU A 330 -9.32 -6.55 -3.94
C GLU A 330 -9.87 -7.86 -4.51
N TYR A 331 -9.14 -8.97 -4.40
CA TYR A 331 -9.64 -10.29 -4.80
C TYR A 331 -10.89 -10.69 -4.02
N LEU A 332 -10.83 -10.58 -2.70
CA LEU A 332 -11.96 -10.89 -1.84
C LEU A 332 -13.17 -10.01 -2.15
N ALA A 333 -12.97 -8.71 -2.40
CA ALA A 333 -14.04 -7.79 -2.78
C ALA A 333 -14.75 -8.22 -4.06
N LEU A 334 -14.01 -8.79 -5.01
CA LEU A 334 -14.52 -9.32 -6.27
C LEU A 334 -15.05 -10.76 -6.15
N GLY A 335 -15.01 -11.36 -4.97
CA GLY A 335 -15.40 -12.76 -4.77
C GLY A 335 -14.48 -13.73 -5.52
N LEU A 336 -13.20 -13.38 -5.69
CA LEU A 336 -12.19 -14.25 -6.27
C LEU A 336 -11.54 -15.08 -5.15
N PRO A 337 -11.72 -16.42 -5.12
CA PRO A 337 -11.03 -17.30 -4.18
C PRO A 337 -9.53 -17.06 -4.22
N SER A 338 -8.87 -16.99 -3.09
CA SER A 338 -7.48 -16.52 -3.06
C SER A 338 -6.56 -17.47 -2.30
N VAL A 339 -5.31 -17.58 -2.78
CA VAL A 339 -4.23 -18.22 -2.04
C VAL A 339 -3.23 -17.14 -1.63
N ALA A 340 -2.97 -17.04 -0.33
CA ALA A 340 -2.07 -16.08 0.26
C ALA A 340 -1.10 -16.76 1.21
N ASN A 341 0.07 -16.13 1.46
CA ASN A 341 0.96 -16.65 2.49
C ASN A 341 0.75 -15.95 3.84
N ASP A 342 1.38 -16.52 4.85
CA ASP A 342 1.20 -16.30 6.27
C ASP A 342 1.83 -15.02 6.85
N ILE A 343 1.95 -13.94 6.03
CA ILE A 343 2.24 -12.63 6.64
C ILE A 343 1.05 -12.19 7.51
N PRO A 344 1.29 -11.52 8.64
CA PRO A 344 0.27 -11.33 9.68
C PRO A 344 -1.08 -10.80 9.20
N ASP A 345 -1.10 -9.74 8.37
CA ASP A 345 -2.36 -9.16 7.90
C ASP A 345 -3.09 -10.08 6.91
N GLN A 346 -2.38 -10.74 5.98
CA GLN A 346 -3.00 -11.70 5.06
C GLN A 346 -3.58 -12.90 5.77
N LYS A 347 -2.82 -13.49 6.70
CA LYS A 347 -3.26 -14.61 7.51
C LYS A 347 -4.57 -14.26 8.22
N ARG A 348 -4.59 -13.14 8.93
CA ARG A 348 -5.79 -12.66 9.63
C ARG A 348 -6.97 -12.44 8.68
N VAL A 349 -6.75 -11.81 7.52
CA VAL A 349 -7.81 -11.56 6.53
C VAL A 349 -8.40 -12.89 6.03
N ILE A 350 -7.57 -13.89 5.73
CA ILE A 350 -8.05 -15.19 5.27
C ILE A 350 -8.80 -15.93 6.38
N GLU A 351 -8.25 -15.98 7.60
CA GLU A 351 -8.86 -16.65 8.74
C GLU A 351 -10.22 -16.03 9.12
N GLU A 352 -10.31 -14.71 9.15
CA GLU A 352 -11.56 -13.99 9.48
C GLU A 352 -12.59 -14.05 8.34
N SER A 353 -12.16 -14.02 7.09
CA SER A 353 -13.08 -13.96 5.93
C SER A 353 -13.52 -15.34 5.45
N GLY A 354 -12.66 -16.37 5.57
CA GLY A 354 -12.85 -17.63 4.86
C GLY A 354 -12.87 -17.47 3.32
N GLY A 355 -12.30 -16.37 2.79
CA GLY A 355 -12.31 -16.05 1.36
C GLY A 355 -11.19 -16.70 0.56
N GLY A 356 -10.43 -17.63 1.15
CA GLY A 356 -9.31 -18.29 0.50
C GLY A 356 -8.54 -19.20 1.44
N LEU A 357 -7.32 -19.55 1.05
CA LEU A 357 -6.41 -20.42 1.80
C LEU A 357 -5.12 -19.66 2.14
N CYS A 358 -4.66 -19.83 3.38
CA CYS A 358 -3.37 -19.31 3.85
C CYS A 358 -2.37 -20.45 3.97
N VAL A 359 -1.24 -20.36 3.26
CA VAL A 359 -0.22 -21.40 3.20
C VAL A 359 1.18 -20.80 3.34
N PRO A 360 2.20 -21.56 3.70
CA PRO A 360 3.58 -21.08 3.64
C PRO A 360 3.98 -20.59 2.25
N MET A 361 4.94 -19.65 2.14
CA MET A 361 5.43 -19.18 0.84
C MET A 361 6.36 -20.22 0.21
N GLU A 362 5.82 -21.36 -0.16
CA GLU A 362 6.45 -22.48 -0.82
C GLU A 362 5.67 -22.82 -2.09
N ALA A 363 6.36 -23.06 -3.21
CA ALA A 363 5.73 -23.25 -4.51
C ALA A 363 4.75 -24.44 -4.50
N GLY A 364 5.13 -25.57 -3.90
CA GLY A 364 4.29 -26.74 -3.75
C GLY A 364 3.01 -26.47 -2.93
N ALA A 365 3.14 -25.73 -1.81
CA ALA A 365 2.00 -25.38 -0.98
C ALA A 365 1.02 -24.44 -1.70
N PHE A 366 1.53 -23.44 -2.43
CA PHE A 366 0.70 -22.55 -3.26
C PHE A 366 0.03 -23.31 -4.40
N ALA A 367 0.75 -24.20 -5.09
CA ALA A 367 0.20 -25.00 -6.17
C ALA A 367 -0.89 -25.96 -5.66
N ALA A 368 -0.64 -26.69 -4.57
CA ALA A 368 -1.62 -27.59 -3.96
C ALA A 368 -2.91 -26.85 -3.53
N ALA A 369 -2.78 -25.70 -2.85
CA ALA A 369 -3.91 -24.87 -2.45
C ALA A 369 -4.68 -24.31 -3.66
N THR A 370 -3.96 -23.91 -4.72
CA THR A 370 -4.57 -23.44 -5.98
C THR A 370 -5.33 -24.57 -6.67
N LEU A 371 -4.73 -25.74 -6.83
CA LEU A 371 -5.39 -26.94 -7.40
C LEU A 371 -6.63 -27.35 -6.59
N TYR A 372 -6.54 -27.30 -5.27
CA TYR A 372 -7.69 -27.60 -4.40
C TYR A 372 -8.86 -26.67 -4.71
N LEU A 373 -8.63 -25.35 -4.80
CA LEU A 373 -9.69 -24.37 -5.13
C LEU A 373 -10.19 -24.54 -6.56
N LEU A 374 -9.31 -24.84 -7.51
CA LEU A 374 -9.69 -25.08 -8.90
C LEU A 374 -10.57 -26.34 -9.07
N ASN A 375 -10.29 -27.40 -8.32
CA ASN A 375 -10.96 -28.69 -8.47
C ASN A 375 -12.14 -28.88 -7.50
N ASN A 376 -12.29 -28.01 -6.48
CA ASN A 376 -13.36 -28.09 -5.50
C ASN A 376 -14.31 -26.89 -5.64
N CYS A 377 -15.32 -27.05 -6.51
CA CYS A 377 -16.30 -26.01 -6.79
C CYS A 377 -17.06 -25.55 -5.53
N SER A 378 -17.30 -26.43 -4.55
CA SER A 378 -17.99 -26.09 -3.31
C SER A 378 -17.12 -25.16 -2.45
N ALA A 379 -15.84 -25.48 -2.26
CA ALA A 379 -14.90 -24.65 -1.51
C ALA A 379 -14.70 -23.29 -2.20
N ALA A 380 -14.50 -23.28 -3.51
CA ALA A 380 -14.35 -22.04 -4.29
C ALA A 380 -15.58 -21.14 -4.17
N ARG A 381 -16.78 -21.72 -4.26
CA ARG A 381 -18.04 -20.98 -4.09
C ARG A 381 -18.18 -20.39 -2.69
N GLN A 382 -17.86 -21.13 -1.65
CA GLN A 382 -17.87 -20.62 -0.28
C GLN A 382 -16.91 -19.44 -0.11
N CYS A 383 -15.70 -19.54 -0.65
CA CYS A 383 -14.74 -18.42 -0.64
C CYS A 383 -15.30 -17.20 -1.38
N SER A 384 -15.90 -17.40 -2.55
CA SER A 384 -16.48 -16.33 -3.38
C SER A 384 -17.64 -15.60 -2.70
N GLU A 385 -18.41 -16.26 -1.85
CA GLU A 385 -19.53 -15.67 -1.12
C GLU A 385 -19.06 -14.96 0.16
N ARG A 386 -18.11 -15.54 0.89
CA ARG A 386 -17.63 -15.02 2.18
C ARG A 386 -16.71 -13.81 2.01
N GLY A 387 -15.83 -13.83 1.01
CA GLY A 387 -14.87 -12.75 0.77
C GLY A 387 -15.50 -11.37 0.69
N PRO A 388 -16.47 -11.12 -0.22
CA PRO A 388 -17.14 -9.82 -0.33
C PRO A 388 -17.90 -9.40 0.93
N ALA A 389 -18.49 -10.34 1.66
CA ALA A 389 -19.19 -10.07 2.92
C ALA A 389 -18.22 -9.49 3.98
N TYR A 390 -17.06 -10.13 4.14
CA TYR A 390 -16.01 -9.65 5.04
C TYR A 390 -15.50 -8.26 4.62
N VAL A 391 -15.20 -8.06 3.33
CA VAL A 391 -14.68 -6.78 2.84
C VAL A 391 -15.69 -5.66 3.08
N ARG A 392 -16.99 -5.92 2.82
CA ARG A 392 -18.06 -4.94 3.04
C ARG A 392 -18.12 -4.46 4.49
N SER A 393 -17.92 -5.36 5.45
CA SER A 393 -18.04 -5.07 6.89
C SER A 393 -16.75 -4.59 7.55
N HIS A 394 -15.56 -4.87 6.97
CA HIS A 394 -14.27 -4.62 7.64
C HIS A 394 -13.26 -3.83 6.81
N ARG A 395 -13.27 -3.93 5.47
CA ARG A 395 -12.17 -3.46 4.63
C ARG A 395 -12.59 -2.47 3.54
N THR A 396 -13.79 -1.87 3.62
CA THR A 396 -14.11 -0.71 2.77
C THR A 396 -13.56 0.57 3.38
N TYR A 397 -13.14 1.51 2.54
CA TYR A 397 -12.71 2.84 3.04
C TYR A 397 -13.83 3.59 3.76
N ALA A 398 -15.10 3.28 3.50
CA ALA A 398 -16.23 3.83 4.26
C ALA A 398 -16.18 3.40 5.73
N ILE A 399 -15.93 2.11 6.01
CA ILE A 399 -15.78 1.61 7.38
C ILE A 399 -14.51 2.14 8.03
N LEU A 400 -13.38 2.05 7.31
CA LEU A 400 -12.09 2.55 7.80
C LEU A 400 -12.14 4.06 8.07
N GLY A 401 -12.80 4.84 7.21
CA GLY A 401 -12.99 6.28 7.37
C GLY A 401 -13.79 6.63 8.62
N ARG A 402 -14.87 5.90 8.91
CA ARG A 402 -15.62 6.04 10.15
C ARG A 402 -14.74 5.85 11.38
N ASN A 403 -13.96 4.76 11.40
CA ASN A 403 -13.10 4.42 12.53
C ASN A 403 -11.98 5.45 12.72
N VAL A 404 -11.33 5.84 11.63
CA VAL A 404 -10.27 6.86 11.63
C VAL A 404 -10.83 8.20 12.08
N ALA A 405 -11.97 8.65 11.55
CA ALA A 405 -12.61 9.90 11.96
C ALA A 405 -13.00 9.90 13.45
N SER A 406 -13.48 8.77 13.97
CA SER A 406 -13.74 8.62 15.41
C SER A 406 -12.45 8.80 16.24
N THR A 407 -11.34 8.26 15.77
CA THR A 407 -10.03 8.42 16.43
C THR A 407 -9.58 9.89 16.40
N TYR A 408 -9.71 10.59 15.26
CA TYR A 408 -9.41 12.02 15.20
C TYR A 408 -10.28 12.84 16.17
N LYS A 409 -11.58 12.55 16.22
CA LYS A 409 -12.49 13.22 17.16
C LYS A 409 -12.02 13.04 18.60
N LYS A 410 -11.69 11.81 19.02
CA LYS A 410 -11.18 11.52 20.37
C LYS A 410 -9.89 12.30 20.67
N ILE A 411 -8.94 12.34 19.74
CA ILE A 411 -7.65 13.02 19.92
C ILE A 411 -7.84 14.54 20.03
N LEU A 412 -8.73 15.11 19.20
CA LEU A 412 -8.90 16.55 19.07
C LEU A 412 -9.85 17.13 20.12
N THR A 413 -10.81 16.34 20.61
CA THR A 413 -11.71 16.77 21.73
C THR A 413 -11.10 16.55 23.10
N ALA A 414 -10.18 15.62 23.28
CA ALA A 414 -9.44 15.40 24.53
C ALA A 414 -8.38 16.52 24.77
N ARG A 415 -8.70 17.78 24.43
CA ARG A 415 -7.96 18.97 24.82
C ARG A 415 -8.42 19.34 26.25
N GLY A 416 -7.86 18.63 27.22
CA GLY A 416 -7.93 18.97 28.62
C GLY A 416 -6.54 18.86 29.20
#